data_68c7991d21b18ca721beb3ad4c5ab218
#
_entry.id   68c7991d21b18ca721beb3ad4c5ab218
#
_cell.length_a   1.000
_cell.length_b   1.000
_cell.length_c   1.000
_cell.angle_alpha   90.00
_cell.angle_beta   90.00
_cell.angle_gamma   90.00
#
_symmetry.space_group_name_H-M   'P 1'
#
loop_
_entity.id
_entity.type
_entity.pdbx_description
1 polymer ?
#
loop_
_entity_poly.entity_id
_entity_poly.type
_entity_poly.pdbx_seq_one_letter_code
_entity_poly.pdbx_strand_id
1 'polypeptide(L)'
;MVPQAEFTSYYGRPVLKEPVWKSPDVPGYLFLGGLAGASSALAAFAQLSGNRELSRASKTAAAGAISLSAAALVHDLGRPARFLNMLRVFKVTSPMSVGSWLLAGYGPVAGAAAASAVTGRLPRAGAAATAAAGALGPAIATYTAALLADTAIPAWHDAHREMPYLFAGSAASAAGGLAMLAVGPAHAGEAIRFAAAGAAVELTAKSLLLRRLGPAAEPYQSGRPGTLMEAAEVLTAAGLAGAMLAGRSRAAAVVSGAALVAASALTRFGIFEAGLASARDPKYTVGPQRERLRQHSGAGP
;
A
#
# COMPACT_ATOMS: atom_id res chain seq x y z
N MET A 1 -43.21 14.16 -16.25
CA MET A 1 -41.81 13.76 -15.98
C MET A 1 -41.57 13.93 -14.49
N VAL A 2 -41.24 12.87 -13.78
CA VAL A 2 -40.83 12.97 -12.36
C VAL A 2 -39.44 13.59 -12.34
N PRO A 3 -39.18 14.66 -11.55
CA PRO A 3 -37.85 15.24 -11.44
C PRO A 3 -36.84 14.17 -11.03
N GLN A 4 -35.63 14.26 -11.58
CA GLN A 4 -34.53 13.38 -11.14
C GLN A 4 -34.33 13.62 -9.64
N ALA A 5 -34.50 12.58 -8.82
CA ALA A 5 -34.39 12.69 -7.38
C ALA A 5 -32.96 13.08 -7.02
N GLU A 6 -32.79 14.20 -6.35
CA GLU A 6 -31.53 14.56 -5.70
C GLU A 6 -31.20 13.48 -4.67
N PHE A 7 -29.93 13.02 -4.66
CA PHE A 7 -29.45 11.99 -3.73
C PHE A 7 -29.17 12.57 -2.35
N THR A 8 -30.10 13.32 -1.78
CA THR A 8 -30.02 13.85 -0.43
C THR A 8 -30.59 12.86 0.58
N SER A 9 -29.89 12.70 1.71
CA SER A 9 -30.41 11.89 2.81
C SER A 9 -31.68 12.53 3.38
N TYR A 10 -32.71 11.72 3.64
CA TYR A 10 -33.99 12.16 4.23
C TYR A 10 -33.83 12.93 5.56
N TYR A 11 -32.72 12.69 6.30
CA TYR A 11 -32.41 13.33 7.58
C TYR A 11 -31.21 14.31 7.50
N GLY A 12 -30.75 14.69 6.32
CA GLY A 12 -29.56 15.54 6.15
C GLY A 12 -28.25 14.88 6.61
N ARG A 13 -28.26 13.55 6.86
CA ARG A 13 -27.08 12.79 7.22
C ARG A 13 -26.56 12.02 6.03
N PRO A 14 -25.23 11.82 5.88
CA PRO A 14 -24.68 10.99 4.80
C PRO A 14 -25.19 9.55 4.92
N VAL A 15 -25.43 8.90 3.78
CA VAL A 15 -25.89 7.50 3.71
C VAL A 15 -24.90 6.54 4.35
N LEU A 16 -23.61 6.81 4.18
CA LEU A 16 -22.53 6.11 4.85
C LEU A 16 -21.85 7.05 5.86
N LYS A 17 -21.54 6.51 7.04
CA LYS A 17 -20.71 7.22 8.01
C LYS A 17 -19.28 7.27 7.46
N GLU A 18 -18.74 8.48 7.33
CA GLU A 18 -17.33 8.63 6.98
C GLU A 18 -16.43 7.88 7.99
N PRO A 19 -15.39 7.19 7.50
CA PRO A 19 -14.39 6.62 8.38
C PRO A 19 -13.71 7.73 9.17
N VAL A 20 -13.45 7.45 10.45
CA VAL A 20 -12.77 8.39 11.37
C VAL A 20 -11.25 8.47 11.11
N TRP A 21 -10.79 7.79 10.11
CA TRP A 21 -9.39 7.72 9.72
C TRP A 21 -8.89 9.06 9.17
N LYS A 22 -7.70 9.45 9.60
CA LYS A 22 -7.16 10.78 9.28
C LYS A 22 -6.05 10.70 8.23
N SER A 23 -6.06 11.66 7.32
CA SER A 23 -4.88 11.99 6.52
C SER A 23 -4.03 13.02 7.29
N PRO A 24 -2.69 12.91 7.32
CA PRO A 24 -1.86 11.98 6.55
C PRO A 24 -1.56 10.64 7.24
N ASP A 25 -2.03 10.40 8.47
CA ASP A 25 -1.61 9.26 9.31
C ASP A 25 -1.91 7.92 8.64
N VAL A 26 -3.16 7.68 8.24
CA VAL A 26 -3.56 6.39 7.67
C VAL A 26 -2.92 6.12 6.30
N PRO A 27 -3.00 7.01 5.29
CA PRO A 27 -2.32 6.72 4.02
C PRO A 27 -0.79 6.64 4.19
N GLY A 28 -0.19 7.40 5.11
CA GLY A 28 1.22 7.28 5.48
C GLY A 28 1.56 5.91 6.08
N TYR A 29 0.75 5.43 7.01
CA TYR A 29 0.85 4.09 7.58
C TYR A 29 0.72 3.00 6.51
N LEU A 30 -0.24 3.11 5.58
CA LEU A 30 -0.42 2.17 4.46
C LEU A 30 0.82 2.13 3.56
N PHE A 31 1.41 3.28 3.25
CA PHE A 31 2.62 3.40 2.45
C PHE A 31 3.83 2.80 3.16
N LEU A 32 4.10 3.23 4.38
CA LEU A 32 5.28 2.83 5.15
C LEU A 32 5.25 1.34 5.52
N GLY A 33 4.09 0.80 5.86
CA GLY A 33 3.90 -0.64 6.10
C GLY A 33 4.21 -1.45 4.84
N GLY A 34 3.68 -1.04 3.69
CA GLY A 34 3.97 -1.66 2.40
C GLY A 34 5.46 -1.62 2.06
N LEU A 35 6.08 -0.44 2.18
CA LEU A 35 7.50 -0.23 1.97
C LEU A 35 8.36 -1.14 2.88
N ALA A 36 7.99 -1.28 4.16
CA ALA A 36 8.70 -2.15 5.10
C ALA A 36 8.64 -3.61 4.67
N GLY A 37 7.44 -4.11 4.36
CA GLY A 37 7.24 -5.49 3.92
C GLY A 37 8.02 -5.84 2.64
N ALA A 38 7.90 -5.00 1.62
CA ALA A 38 8.60 -5.18 0.36
C ALA A 38 10.13 -5.05 0.52
N SER A 39 10.61 -4.12 1.35
CA SER A 39 12.03 -4.00 1.66
C SER A 39 12.58 -5.25 2.36
N SER A 40 11.79 -5.90 3.24
CA SER A 40 12.20 -7.16 3.86
C SER A 40 12.27 -8.31 2.85
N ALA A 41 11.35 -8.38 1.92
CA ALA A 41 11.41 -9.36 0.83
C ALA A 41 12.65 -9.16 -0.05
N LEU A 42 12.95 -7.91 -0.43
CA LEU A 42 14.16 -7.55 -1.16
C LEU A 42 15.44 -7.87 -0.35
N ALA A 43 15.43 -7.61 0.97
CA ALA A 43 16.56 -7.91 1.85
C ALA A 43 16.87 -9.41 1.92
N ALA A 44 15.82 -10.25 2.01
CA ALA A 44 15.96 -11.69 2.02
C ALA A 44 16.48 -12.22 0.67
N PHE A 45 15.95 -11.71 -0.44
CA PHE A 45 16.42 -12.03 -1.78
C PHE A 45 17.90 -11.64 -1.97
N ALA A 46 18.29 -10.41 -1.59
CA ALA A 46 19.66 -9.93 -1.66
C ALA A 46 20.61 -10.73 -0.74
N GLN A 47 20.11 -11.23 0.39
CA GLN A 47 20.90 -12.11 1.26
C GLN A 47 21.18 -13.47 0.59
N LEU A 48 20.19 -14.03 -0.11
CA LEU A 48 20.33 -15.31 -0.82
C LEU A 48 21.27 -15.20 -2.04
N SER A 49 21.23 -14.07 -2.74
CA SER A 49 22.10 -13.81 -3.90
C SER A 49 23.52 -13.35 -3.51
N GLY A 50 23.79 -13.14 -2.20
CA GLY A 50 25.09 -12.70 -1.71
C GLY A 50 25.36 -11.20 -1.82
N ASN A 51 24.39 -10.39 -2.22
CA ASN A 51 24.51 -8.92 -2.28
C ASN A 51 24.35 -8.29 -0.90
N ARG A 52 25.46 -8.26 -0.17
CA ARG A 52 25.49 -7.80 1.23
C ARG A 52 25.11 -6.33 1.39
N GLU A 53 25.54 -5.47 0.47
CA GLU A 53 25.24 -4.04 0.51
C GLU A 53 23.74 -3.78 0.36
N LEU A 54 23.13 -4.36 -0.66
CA LEU A 54 21.70 -4.27 -0.89
C LEU A 54 20.88 -4.87 0.27
N SER A 55 21.31 -6.05 0.77
CA SER A 55 20.66 -6.69 1.90
C SER A 55 20.68 -5.83 3.14
N ARG A 56 21.84 -5.20 3.46
CA ARG A 56 21.97 -4.29 4.62
C ARG A 56 21.09 -3.05 4.46
N ALA A 57 21.13 -2.39 3.30
CA ALA A 57 20.32 -1.22 3.02
C ALA A 57 18.82 -1.54 3.12
N SER A 58 18.36 -2.66 2.56
CA SER A 58 16.95 -3.06 2.58
C SER A 58 16.48 -3.46 4.00
N LYS A 59 17.31 -4.08 4.84
CA LYS A 59 17.01 -4.37 6.26
C LYS A 59 16.82 -3.09 7.07
N THR A 60 17.70 -2.12 6.89
CA THR A 60 17.60 -0.83 7.61
C THR A 60 16.39 -0.04 7.13
N ALA A 61 16.09 -0.06 5.82
CA ALA A 61 14.90 0.54 5.25
C ALA A 61 13.62 -0.09 5.81
N ALA A 62 13.56 -1.42 5.90
CA ALA A 62 12.42 -2.15 6.45
C ALA A 62 12.16 -1.79 7.92
N ALA A 63 13.21 -1.78 8.76
CA ALA A 63 13.10 -1.43 10.16
C ALA A 63 12.69 0.05 10.36
N GLY A 64 13.27 0.96 9.60
CA GLY A 64 12.89 2.38 9.64
C GLY A 64 11.45 2.60 9.20
N ALA A 65 11.05 2.01 8.09
CA ALA A 65 9.70 2.15 7.56
C ALA A 65 8.65 1.57 8.50
N ILE A 66 8.87 0.38 9.09
CA ILE A 66 7.89 -0.21 10.02
C ILE A 66 7.80 0.58 11.32
N SER A 67 8.90 1.15 11.80
CA SER A 67 8.89 1.99 12.99
C SER A 67 8.08 3.28 12.77
N LEU A 68 8.27 3.93 11.62
CA LEU A 68 7.49 5.11 11.24
C LEU A 68 6.02 4.76 10.98
N SER A 69 5.74 3.60 10.36
CA SER A 69 4.39 3.09 10.15
C SER A 69 3.66 2.88 11.49
N ALA A 70 4.34 2.23 12.45
CA ALA A 70 3.79 2.04 13.79
C ALA A 70 3.55 3.37 14.51
N ALA A 71 4.45 4.34 14.38
CA ALA A 71 4.28 5.67 14.94
C ALA A 71 3.05 6.39 14.35
N ALA A 72 2.86 6.35 13.03
CA ALA A 72 1.68 6.92 12.37
C ALA A 72 0.39 6.26 12.82
N LEU A 73 0.37 4.92 12.96
CA LEU A 73 -0.78 4.17 13.46
C LEU A 73 -1.12 4.56 14.92
N VAL A 74 -0.11 4.63 15.77
CA VAL A 74 -0.29 5.02 17.19
C VAL A 74 -0.79 6.46 17.30
N HIS A 75 -0.31 7.35 16.44
CA HIS A 75 -0.76 8.75 16.38
C HIS A 75 -2.24 8.84 15.97
N ASP A 76 -2.66 8.09 14.95
CA ASP A 76 -4.08 8.03 14.53
C ASP A 76 -5.00 7.51 15.63
N LEU A 77 -4.55 6.55 16.44
CA LEU A 77 -5.31 6.00 17.58
C LEU A 77 -5.54 7.04 18.71
N GLY A 78 -4.75 8.10 18.76
CA GLY A 78 -4.81 9.19 19.72
C GLY A 78 -4.38 8.81 21.15
N ARG A 79 -4.51 7.55 21.57
CA ARG A 79 -4.01 7.01 22.84
C ARG A 79 -3.15 5.76 22.59
N PRO A 80 -1.85 5.80 22.87
CA PRO A 80 -0.92 4.69 22.59
C PRO A 80 -1.35 3.35 23.21
N ALA A 81 -1.96 3.38 24.40
CA ALA A 81 -2.45 2.18 25.08
C ALA A 81 -3.53 1.42 24.28
N ARG A 82 -4.24 2.09 23.35
CA ARG A 82 -5.21 1.41 22.47
C ARG A 82 -4.57 0.38 21.56
N PHE A 83 -3.31 0.58 21.17
CA PHE A 83 -2.59 -0.40 20.37
C PHE A 83 -2.44 -1.73 21.11
N LEU A 84 -2.12 -1.70 22.41
CA LEU A 84 -2.03 -2.92 23.22
C LEU A 84 -3.38 -3.64 23.35
N ASN A 85 -4.49 -2.89 23.38
CA ASN A 85 -5.82 -3.48 23.40
C ASN A 85 -6.15 -4.24 22.11
N MET A 86 -5.59 -3.85 20.96
CA MET A 86 -5.77 -4.58 19.70
C MET A 86 -5.12 -5.96 19.71
N LEU A 87 -4.12 -6.19 20.57
CA LEU A 87 -3.42 -7.46 20.74
C LEU A 87 -4.07 -8.41 21.76
N ARG A 88 -5.16 -7.99 22.43
CA ARG A 88 -5.82 -8.83 23.46
C ARG A 88 -6.61 -10.00 22.87
N VAL A 89 -7.09 -9.87 21.64
CA VAL A 89 -7.91 -10.88 20.96
C VAL A 89 -7.37 -11.10 19.55
N PHE A 90 -7.18 -12.36 19.19
CA PHE A 90 -6.87 -12.76 17.81
C PHE A 90 -8.16 -13.22 17.13
N LYS A 91 -8.67 -12.42 16.19
CA LYS A 91 -9.87 -12.72 15.42
C LYS A 91 -9.53 -12.84 13.94
N VAL A 92 -9.48 -14.05 13.42
CA VAL A 92 -9.08 -14.35 12.02
C VAL A 92 -9.98 -13.65 10.99
N THR A 93 -11.26 -13.44 11.31
CA THR A 93 -12.23 -12.79 10.42
C THR A 93 -12.15 -11.26 10.43
N SER A 94 -11.24 -10.67 11.21
CA SER A 94 -11.05 -9.21 11.27
C SER A 94 -9.68 -8.83 10.72
N PRO A 95 -9.59 -8.19 9.55
CA PRO A 95 -8.32 -7.72 9.00
C PRO A 95 -7.55 -6.81 9.94
N MET A 96 -8.25 -6.00 10.74
CA MET A 96 -7.62 -5.14 11.76
C MET A 96 -6.94 -5.97 12.85
N SER A 97 -7.59 -7.03 13.35
CA SER A 97 -7.00 -7.92 14.36
C SER A 97 -5.81 -8.70 13.80
N VAL A 98 -5.96 -9.30 12.62
CA VAL A 98 -4.88 -10.00 11.92
C VAL A 98 -3.70 -9.07 11.67
N GLY A 99 -3.96 -7.85 11.18
CA GLY A 99 -2.93 -6.84 10.93
C GLY A 99 -2.16 -6.44 12.18
N SER A 100 -2.84 -6.26 13.31
CA SER A 100 -2.19 -5.90 14.58
C SER A 100 -1.21 -6.98 15.04
N TRP A 101 -1.62 -8.25 14.98
CA TRP A 101 -0.76 -9.38 15.33
C TRP A 101 0.39 -9.56 14.32
N LEU A 102 0.11 -9.36 13.04
CA LEU A 102 1.13 -9.40 12.00
C LEU A 102 2.20 -8.32 12.22
N LEU A 103 1.79 -7.09 12.56
CA LEU A 103 2.71 -6.00 12.89
C LEU A 103 3.52 -6.30 14.15
N ALA A 104 2.88 -6.83 15.20
CA ALA A 104 3.54 -7.17 16.45
C ALA A 104 4.58 -8.27 16.28
N GLY A 105 4.34 -9.23 15.38
CA GLY A 105 5.32 -10.28 15.05
C GLY A 105 6.43 -9.79 14.12
N TYR A 106 6.04 -9.05 13.08
CA TYR A 106 6.97 -8.60 12.05
C TYR A 106 7.94 -7.52 12.55
N GLY A 107 7.48 -6.52 13.32
CA GLY A 107 8.30 -5.39 13.75
C GLY A 107 9.58 -5.82 14.48
N PRO A 108 9.51 -6.64 15.55
CA PRO A 108 10.68 -7.15 16.25
C PRO A 108 11.63 -7.95 15.36
N VAL A 109 11.10 -8.76 14.44
CA VAL A 109 11.91 -9.58 13.53
C VAL A 109 12.65 -8.71 12.51
N ALA A 110 12.00 -7.72 11.92
CA ALA A 110 12.64 -6.75 11.03
C ALA A 110 13.67 -5.91 11.78
N GLY A 111 13.37 -5.49 13.01
CA GLY A 111 14.31 -4.80 13.90
C GLY A 111 15.56 -5.62 14.22
N ALA A 112 15.40 -6.90 14.55
CA ALA A 112 16.51 -7.82 14.82
C ALA A 112 17.40 -8.03 13.58
N ALA A 113 16.80 -8.18 12.40
CA ALA A 113 17.53 -8.29 11.14
C ALA A 113 18.38 -7.04 10.86
N ALA A 114 17.81 -5.85 11.05
CA ALA A 114 18.51 -4.59 10.88
C ALA A 114 19.61 -4.37 11.94
N ALA A 115 19.30 -4.63 13.21
CA ALA A 115 20.26 -4.51 14.31
C ALA A 115 21.50 -5.40 14.10
N SER A 116 21.27 -6.67 13.71
CA SER A 116 22.36 -7.59 13.37
C SER A 116 23.18 -7.08 12.17
N ALA A 117 22.53 -6.54 11.14
CA ALA A 117 23.21 -6.03 9.95
C ALA A 117 24.04 -4.77 10.23
N VAL A 118 23.60 -3.92 11.15
CA VAL A 118 24.31 -2.68 11.53
C VAL A 118 25.45 -2.96 12.48
N THR A 119 25.21 -3.78 13.52
CA THR A 119 26.19 -4.04 14.57
C THR A 119 27.21 -5.13 14.23
N GLY A 120 26.90 -5.98 13.23
CA GLY A 120 27.68 -7.18 12.91
C GLY A 120 27.55 -8.30 13.95
N ARG A 121 26.73 -8.11 14.99
CA ARG A 121 26.55 -9.10 16.05
C ARG A 121 25.49 -10.16 15.67
N LEU A 122 25.68 -11.38 16.17
CA LEU A 122 24.76 -12.51 15.99
C LEU A 122 24.39 -12.76 14.52
N PRO A 123 25.33 -12.94 13.60
CA PRO A 123 25.07 -12.99 12.16
C PRO A 123 24.11 -14.12 11.75
N ARG A 124 24.13 -15.27 12.42
CA ARG A 124 23.21 -16.38 12.16
C ARG A 124 21.78 -16.04 12.58
N ALA A 125 21.59 -15.43 13.74
CA ALA A 125 20.27 -14.97 14.18
C ALA A 125 19.75 -13.85 13.30
N GLY A 126 20.62 -12.93 12.85
CA GLY A 126 20.28 -11.87 11.90
C GLY A 126 19.88 -12.44 10.54
N ALA A 127 20.54 -13.50 10.07
CA ALA A 127 20.16 -14.17 8.83
C ALA A 127 18.79 -14.85 8.93
N ALA A 128 18.53 -15.55 10.04
CA ALA A 128 17.22 -16.16 10.29
C ALA A 128 16.11 -15.10 10.42
N ALA A 129 16.37 -14.01 11.13
CA ALA A 129 15.45 -12.88 11.24
C ALA A 129 15.15 -12.25 9.87
N THR A 130 16.16 -12.15 8.99
CA THR A 130 15.96 -11.65 7.63
C THR A 130 15.06 -12.56 6.81
N ALA A 131 15.28 -13.88 6.88
CA ALA A 131 14.43 -14.84 6.19
C ALA A 131 12.99 -14.80 6.70
N ALA A 132 12.79 -14.74 8.03
CA ALA A 132 11.48 -14.62 8.64
C ALA A 132 10.77 -13.29 8.28
N ALA A 133 11.48 -12.15 8.34
CA ALA A 133 10.94 -10.86 7.91
C ALA A 133 10.59 -10.85 6.42
N GLY A 134 11.42 -11.46 5.57
CA GLY A 134 11.17 -11.62 4.14
C GLY A 134 9.95 -12.48 3.83
N ALA A 135 9.74 -13.55 4.58
CA ALA A 135 8.55 -14.41 4.45
C ALA A 135 7.26 -13.71 4.90
N LEU A 136 7.31 -12.89 5.95
CA LEU A 136 6.17 -12.09 6.42
C LEU A 136 5.95 -10.84 5.56
N GLY A 137 6.96 -10.38 4.83
CA GLY A 137 6.95 -9.15 4.05
C GLY A 137 5.77 -8.99 3.10
N PRO A 138 5.45 -10.00 2.25
CA PRO A 138 4.29 -9.94 1.36
C PRO A 138 2.97 -9.74 2.12
N ALA A 139 2.80 -10.43 3.24
CA ALA A 139 1.62 -10.26 4.08
C ALA A 139 1.52 -8.83 4.64
N ILE A 140 2.63 -8.25 5.13
CA ILE A 140 2.68 -6.85 5.57
C ILE A 140 2.38 -5.88 4.42
N ALA A 141 2.85 -6.15 3.21
CA ALA A 141 2.62 -5.28 2.06
C ALA A 141 1.16 -5.28 1.57
N THR A 142 0.40 -6.34 1.84
CA THR A 142 -0.94 -6.55 1.26
C THR A 142 -2.09 -6.53 2.24
N TYR A 143 -1.89 -6.82 3.54
CA TYR A 143 -2.99 -6.89 4.51
C TYR A 143 -3.78 -5.59 4.62
N THR A 144 -3.14 -4.45 4.39
CA THR A 144 -3.79 -3.15 4.41
C THR A 144 -4.77 -2.96 3.25
N ALA A 145 -4.57 -3.65 2.13
CA ALA A 145 -5.55 -3.71 1.05
C ALA A 145 -6.81 -4.47 1.50
N ALA A 146 -6.64 -5.60 2.21
CA ALA A 146 -7.77 -6.33 2.79
C ALA A 146 -8.49 -5.49 3.86
N LEU A 147 -7.75 -4.72 4.67
CA LEU A 147 -8.31 -3.80 5.66
C LEU A 147 -9.24 -2.75 5.02
N LEU A 148 -8.82 -2.14 3.91
CA LEU A 148 -9.65 -1.18 3.18
C LEU A 148 -10.84 -1.87 2.50
N ALA A 149 -10.62 -3.01 1.87
CA ALA A 149 -11.66 -3.75 1.14
C ALA A 149 -12.76 -4.32 2.06
N ASP A 150 -12.44 -4.61 3.32
CA ASP A 150 -13.39 -5.09 4.34
C ASP A 150 -14.17 -3.93 5.00
N THR A 151 -14.49 -2.91 4.23
CA THR A 151 -15.30 -1.77 4.66
C THR A 151 -16.54 -1.64 3.77
N ALA A 152 -17.54 -0.90 4.24
CA ALA A 152 -18.72 -0.58 3.44
C ALA A 152 -18.49 0.59 2.45
N ILE A 153 -17.27 1.10 2.35
CA ILE A 153 -16.91 2.23 1.47
C ILE A 153 -16.86 1.74 0.03
N PRO A 154 -17.70 2.27 -0.88
CA PRO A 154 -17.87 1.70 -2.21
C PRO A 154 -16.56 1.57 -3.00
N ALA A 155 -15.78 2.64 -3.11
CA ALA A 155 -14.53 2.60 -3.86
C ALA A 155 -13.54 1.55 -3.31
N TRP A 156 -13.39 1.43 -2.00
CA TRP A 156 -12.48 0.44 -1.41
C TRP A 156 -13.02 -0.98 -1.52
N HIS A 157 -14.32 -1.17 -1.22
CA HIS A 157 -14.95 -2.50 -1.26
C HIS A 157 -14.94 -3.09 -2.67
N ASP A 158 -15.34 -2.31 -3.65
CA ASP A 158 -15.41 -2.78 -5.02
C ASP A 158 -14.03 -3.08 -5.63
N ALA A 159 -12.97 -2.46 -5.11
CA ALA A 159 -11.59 -2.69 -5.54
C ALA A 159 -10.93 -3.95 -4.92
N HIS A 160 -11.63 -4.75 -4.13
CA HIS A 160 -11.06 -5.86 -3.34
C HIS A 160 -10.22 -6.85 -4.14
N ARG A 161 -10.52 -7.07 -5.41
CA ARG A 161 -9.81 -8.04 -6.25
C ARG A 161 -8.41 -7.56 -6.67
N GLU A 162 -8.28 -6.31 -7.10
CA GLU A 162 -7.07 -5.75 -7.65
C GLU A 162 -6.22 -5.03 -6.61
N MET A 163 -6.83 -4.53 -5.54
CA MET A 163 -6.16 -3.72 -4.52
C MET A 163 -4.95 -4.43 -3.85
N PRO A 164 -4.99 -5.73 -3.52
CA PRO A 164 -3.82 -6.41 -2.98
C PRO A 164 -2.63 -6.43 -3.94
N TYR A 165 -2.88 -6.63 -5.24
CA TYR A 165 -1.84 -6.62 -6.28
C TYR A 165 -1.31 -5.21 -6.51
N LEU A 166 -2.19 -4.23 -6.54
CA LEU A 166 -1.84 -2.81 -6.64
C LEU A 166 -0.92 -2.40 -5.47
N PHE A 167 -1.27 -2.83 -4.25
CA PHE A 167 -0.48 -2.55 -3.06
C PHE A 167 0.86 -3.29 -3.06
N ALA A 168 0.89 -4.56 -3.44
CA ALA A 168 2.12 -5.33 -3.52
C ALA A 168 3.07 -4.74 -4.58
N GLY A 169 2.56 -4.44 -5.78
CA GLY A 169 3.34 -3.87 -6.87
C GLY A 169 3.93 -2.51 -6.51
N SER A 170 3.10 -1.62 -5.99
CA SER A 170 3.50 -0.29 -5.54
C SER A 170 4.54 -0.33 -4.41
N ALA A 171 4.37 -1.25 -3.45
CA ALA A 171 5.34 -1.44 -2.37
C ALA A 171 6.68 -1.98 -2.89
N ALA A 172 6.66 -2.95 -3.81
CA ALA A 172 7.87 -3.49 -4.42
C ALA A 172 8.61 -2.44 -5.27
N SER A 173 7.86 -1.64 -6.02
CA SER A 173 8.38 -0.50 -6.79
C SER A 173 9.10 0.50 -5.87
N ALA A 174 8.46 0.90 -4.78
CA ALA A 174 9.05 1.81 -3.79
C ALA A 174 10.26 1.22 -3.07
N ALA A 175 10.20 -0.07 -2.67
CA ALA A 175 11.33 -0.71 -1.98
C ALA A 175 12.56 -0.83 -2.87
N GLY A 176 12.37 -1.20 -4.15
CA GLY A 176 13.45 -1.17 -5.13
C GLY A 176 13.96 0.24 -5.38
N GLY A 177 13.06 1.22 -5.50
CA GLY A 177 13.39 2.64 -5.63
C GLY A 177 14.22 3.15 -4.45
N LEU A 178 13.79 2.88 -3.22
CA LEU A 178 14.53 3.27 -2.00
C LEU A 178 15.90 2.59 -1.93
N ALA A 179 15.99 1.32 -2.33
CA ALA A 179 17.26 0.61 -2.41
C ALA A 179 18.19 1.26 -3.45
N MET A 180 17.69 1.68 -4.62
CA MET A 180 18.47 2.42 -5.62
C MET A 180 19.03 3.74 -5.07
N LEU A 181 18.31 4.41 -4.15
CA LEU A 181 18.81 5.59 -3.44
C LEU A 181 19.97 5.25 -2.49
N ALA A 182 19.94 4.08 -1.87
CA ALA A 182 20.81 3.69 -0.78
C ALA A 182 22.12 3.05 -1.25
N VAL A 183 22.08 2.25 -2.35
CA VAL A 183 23.28 1.50 -2.81
C VAL A 183 23.93 2.11 -4.05
N GLY A 184 25.20 1.77 -4.27
CA GLY A 184 25.91 2.14 -5.49
C GLY A 184 25.38 1.41 -6.74
N PRO A 185 25.62 1.96 -7.96
CA PRO A 185 25.13 1.35 -9.20
C PRO A 185 25.55 -0.11 -9.39
N ALA A 186 26.74 -0.49 -8.94
CA ALA A 186 27.25 -1.85 -9.01
C ALA A 186 26.42 -2.88 -8.23
N HIS A 187 25.69 -2.46 -7.19
CA HIS A 187 24.87 -3.31 -6.33
C HIS A 187 23.36 -3.11 -6.54
N ALA A 188 22.97 -2.22 -7.46
CA ALA A 188 21.58 -1.83 -7.67
C ALA A 188 20.79 -2.77 -8.61
N GLY A 189 21.46 -3.70 -9.31
CA GLY A 189 20.83 -4.50 -10.35
C GLY A 189 19.59 -5.29 -9.92
N GLU A 190 19.61 -5.87 -8.72
CA GLU A 190 18.47 -6.59 -8.14
C GLU A 190 17.36 -5.63 -7.70
N ALA A 191 17.72 -4.48 -7.13
CA ALA A 191 16.78 -3.45 -6.76
C ALA A 191 16.05 -2.89 -7.98
N ILE A 192 16.75 -2.66 -9.09
CA ILE A 192 16.17 -2.21 -10.36
C ILE A 192 15.16 -3.25 -10.89
N ARG A 193 15.53 -4.54 -10.91
CA ARG A 193 14.62 -5.60 -11.36
C ARG A 193 13.39 -5.73 -10.46
N PHE A 194 13.59 -5.63 -9.15
CA PHE A 194 12.50 -5.67 -8.19
C PHE A 194 11.55 -4.48 -8.35
N ALA A 195 12.09 -3.27 -8.52
CA ALA A 195 11.31 -2.07 -8.81
C ALA A 195 10.54 -2.20 -10.12
N ALA A 196 11.16 -2.68 -11.17
CA ALA A 196 10.53 -2.85 -12.48
C ALA A 196 9.38 -3.87 -12.45
N ALA A 197 9.59 -5.01 -11.79
CA ALA A 197 8.54 -6.00 -11.59
C ALA A 197 7.37 -5.42 -10.77
N GLY A 198 7.68 -4.69 -9.69
CA GLY A 198 6.69 -4.01 -8.89
C GLY A 198 5.87 -2.99 -9.68
N ALA A 199 6.54 -2.12 -10.45
CA ALA A 199 5.89 -1.12 -11.29
C ALA A 199 4.98 -1.76 -12.36
N ALA A 200 5.43 -2.85 -12.99
CA ALA A 200 4.62 -3.59 -13.95
C ALA A 200 3.34 -4.17 -13.31
N VAL A 201 3.46 -4.76 -12.11
CA VAL A 201 2.31 -5.27 -11.36
C VAL A 201 1.37 -4.13 -10.95
N GLU A 202 1.90 -3.02 -10.45
CA GLU A 202 1.12 -1.84 -10.05
C GLU A 202 0.29 -1.28 -11.21
N LEU A 203 0.95 -0.99 -12.34
CA LEU A 203 0.28 -0.41 -13.52
C LEU A 203 -0.75 -1.38 -14.11
N THR A 204 -0.45 -2.67 -14.15
CA THR A 204 -1.38 -3.71 -14.62
C THR A 204 -2.59 -3.81 -13.69
N ALA A 205 -2.37 -3.89 -12.37
CA ALA A 205 -3.44 -3.97 -11.40
C ALA A 205 -4.35 -2.72 -11.44
N LYS A 206 -3.77 -1.51 -11.56
CA LYS A 206 -4.53 -0.27 -11.76
C LYS A 206 -5.39 -0.32 -13.03
N SER A 207 -4.80 -0.72 -14.15
CA SER A 207 -5.51 -0.81 -15.42
C SER A 207 -6.68 -1.81 -15.35
N LEU A 208 -6.48 -2.98 -14.74
CA LEU A 208 -7.53 -3.98 -14.54
C LEU A 208 -8.63 -3.46 -13.61
N LEU A 209 -8.27 -2.79 -12.52
CA LEU A 209 -9.20 -2.17 -11.59
C LEU A 209 -10.11 -1.17 -12.31
N LEU A 210 -9.53 -0.22 -13.04
CA LEU A 210 -10.30 0.80 -13.74
C LEU A 210 -11.22 0.20 -14.82
N ARG A 211 -10.73 -0.80 -15.58
CA ARG A 211 -11.53 -1.50 -16.59
C ARG A 211 -12.70 -2.27 -15.99
N ARG A 212 -12.46 -2.99 -14.87
CA ARG A 212 -13.49 -3.78 -14.22
C ARG A 212 -14.57 -2.94 -13.56
N LEU A 213 -14.17 -1.87 -12.90
CA LEU A 213 -15.11 -0.97 -12.23
C LEU A 213 -15.90 -0.09 -13.22
N GLY A 214 -15.35 0.21 -14.41
CA GLY A 214 -16.01 1.06 -15.40
C GLY A 214 -16.46 2.40 -14.78
N PRO A 215 -17.77 2.74 -14.85
CA PRO A 215 -18.29 3.99 -14.27
C PRO A 215 -18.06 4.10 -12.74
N ALA A 216 -18.02 2.99 -12.01
CA ALA A 216 -17.75 2.98 -10.57
C ALA A 216 -16.29 3.34 -10.22
N ALA A 217 -15.40 3.42 -11.22
CA ALA A 217 -14.03 3.89 -11.05
C ALA A 217 -13.91 5.42 -10.94
N GLU A 218 -14.98 6.17 -11.14
CA GLU A 218 -14.98 7.64 -11.13
C GLU A 218 -14.25 8.25 -9.90
N PRO A 219 -14.40 7.72 -8.65
CA PRO A 219 -13.68 8.26 -7.50
C PRO A 219 -12.16 8.19 -7.62
N TYR A 220 -11.62 7.28 -8.41
CA TYR A 220 -10.19 7.15 -8.68
C TYR A 220 -9.68 8.04 -9.81
N GLN A 221 -10.59 8.60 -10.61
CA GLN A 221 -10.27 9.35 -11.84
C GLN A 221 -10.65 10.82 -11.77
N SER A 222 -11.44 11.23 -10.77
CA SER A 222 -11.96 12.58 -10.65
C SER A 222 -11.45 13.30 -9.41
N GLY A 223 -11.44 14.64 -9.46
CA GLY A 223 -11.05 15.49 -8.35
C GLY A 223 -9.61 15.24 -7.86
N ARG A 224 -9.36 15.54 -6.59
CA ARG A 224 -8.03 15.37 -5.98
C ARG A 224 -7.52 13.93 -6.00
N PRO A 225 -8.32 12.88 -5.69
CA PRO A 225 -7.85 11.50 -5.82
C PRO A 225 -7.39 11.18 -7.24
N GLY A 226 -8.13 11.60 -8.27
CA GLY A 226 -7.75 11.40 -9.67
C GLY A 226 -6.40 12.02 -10.00
N THR A 227 -6.17 13.27 -9.58
CA THR A 227 -4.87 13.93 -9.78
C THR A 227 -3.72 13.20 -9.09
N LEU A 228 -3.94 12.69 -7.86
CA LEU A 228 -2.93 11.91 -7.14
C LEU A 228 -2.61 10.59 -7.85
N MET A 229 -3.64 9.89 -8.34
CA MET A 229 -3.50 8.62 -9.07
C MET A 229 -2.84 8.79 -10.43
N GLU A 230 -3.10 9.89 -11.13
CA GLU A 230 -2.44 10.24 -12.39
C GLU A 230 -0.96 10.61 -12.17
N ALA A 231 -0.69 11.45 -11.18
CA ALA A 231 0.69 11.80 -10.82
C ALA A 231 1.50 10.56 -10.41
N ALA A 232 0.90 9.65 -9.65
CA ALA A 232 1.51 8.37 -9.30
C ALA A 232 1.87 7.55 -10.53
N GLU A 233 0.96 7.43 -11.49
CA GLU A 233 1.19 6.68 -12.74
C GLU A 233 2.33 7.28 -13.56
N VAL A 234 2.33 8.59 -13.75
CA VAL A 234 3.39 9.31 -14.47
C VAL A 234 4.75 9.10 -13.79
N LEU A 235 4.81 9.24 -12.47
CA LEU A 235 6.05 9.03 -11.72
C LEU A 235 6.49 7.56 -11.73
N THR A 236 5.58 6.60 -11.68
CA THR A 236 5.91 5.16 -11.81
C THR A 236 6.50 4.89 -13.20
N ALA A 237 5.88 5.37 -14.26
CA ALA A 237 6.36 5.20 -15.63
C ALA A 237 7.72 5.89 -15.87
N ALA A 238 7.87 7.13 -15.42
CA ALA A 238 9.11 7.89 -15.53
C ALA A 238 10.24 7.25 -14.69
N GLY A 239 9.93 6.83 -13.47
CA GLY A 239 10.87 6.14 -12.59
C GLY A 239 11.33 4.80 -13.18
N LEU A 240 10.42 4.04 -13.78
CA LEU A 240 10.73 2.79 -14.46
C LEU A 240 11.65 3.02 -15.69
N ALA A 241 11.31 4.01 -16.53
CA ALA A 241 12.13 4.36 -17.68
C ALA A 241 13.54 4.82 -17.29
N GLY A 242 13.64 5.68 -16.26
CA GLY A 242 14.93 6.14 -15.74
C GLY A 242 15.74 5.04 -15.05
N ALA A 243 15.08 4.04 -14.46
CA ALA A 243 15.73 2.89 -13.83
C ALA A 243 16.54 2.06 -14.83
N MET A 244 16.21 2.08 -16.13
CA MET A 244 17.01 1.42 -17.18
C MET A 244 18.41 2.05 -17.30
N LEU A 245 18.58 3.30 -16.93
CA LEU A 245 19.86 4.01 -16.94
C LEU A 245 20.57 3.97 -15.56
N ALA A 246 19.87 3.52 -14.51
CA ALA A 246 20.36 3.54 -13.14
C ALA A 246 21.60 2.69 -12.90
N GLY A 247 21.77 1.60 -13.66
CA GLY A 247 22.98 0.76 -13.60
C GLY A 247 24.25 1.44 -14.12
N ARG A 248 24.10 2.56 -14.85
CA ARG A 248 25.22 3.32 -15.47
C ARG A 248 25.39 4.71 -14.88
N SER A 249 24.37 5.24 -14.21
CA SER A 249 24.37 6.62 -13.71
C SER A 249 23.78 6.69 -12.31
N ARG A 250 24.58 7.20 -11.37
CA ARG A 250 24.12 7.46 -9.98
C ARG A 250 22.96 8.46 -9.95
N ALA A 251 23.03 9.50 -10.77
CA ALA A 251 21.99 10.50 -10.85
C ALA A 251 20.66 9.87 -11.34
N ALA A 252 20.73 9.03 -12.39
CA ALA A 252 19.54 8.30 -12.87
C ALA A 252 18.97 7.38 -11.77
N ALA A 253 19.82 6.65 -11.03
CA ALA A 253 19.39 5.82 -9.92
C ALA A 253 18.67 6.62 -8.83
N VAL A 254 19.21 7.79 -8.46
CA VAL A 254 18.62 8.66 -7.44
C VAL A 254 17.29 9.25 -7.90
N VAL A 255 17.23 9.82 -9.08
CA VAL A 255 16.01 10.44 -9.61
C VAL A 255 14.90 9.40 -9.81
N SER A 256 15.23 8.26 -10.43
CA SER A 256 14.27 7.17 -10.64
C SER A 256 13.80 6.56 -9.32
N GLY A 257 14.72 6.30 -8.40
CA GLY A 257 14.39 5.79 -7.08
C GLY A 257 13.46 6.72 -6.30
N ALA A 258 13.74 8.01 -6.30
CA ALA A 258 12.90 9.02 -5.66
C ALA A 258 11.50 9.09 -6.32
N ALA A 259 11.45 9.03 -7.66
CA ALA A 259 10.17 9.03 -8.39
C ALA A 259 9.31 7.83 -8.02
N LEU A 260 9.89 6.61 -7.95
CA LEU A 260 9.16 5.39 -7.59
C LEU A 260 8.66 5.41 -6.12
N VAL A 261 9.45 5.94 -5.20
CA VAL A 261 9.05 6.10 -3.80
C VAL A 261 7.89 7.11 -3.68
N ALA A 262 8.00 8.25 -4.36
CA ALA A 262 6.96 9.27 -4.39
C ALA A 262 5.67 8.74 -5.05
N ALA A 263 5.79 8.04 -6.17
CA ALA A 263 4.66 7.41 -6.86
C ALA A 263 3.87 6.47 -5.93
N SER A 264 4.56 5.61 -5.22
CA SER A 264 3.92 4.68 -4.27
C SER A 264 3.21 5.40 -3.13
N ALA A 265 3.78 6.47 -2.60
CA ALA A 265 3.12 7.30 -1.61
C ALA A 265 1.83 7.91 -2.19
N LEU A 266 1.91 8.54 -3.38
CA LEU A 266 0.76 9.14 -4.05
C LEU A 266 -0.34 8.12 -4.35
N THR A 267 0.01 6.88 -4.75
CA THR A 267 -0.95 5.79 -4.94
C THR A 267 -1.73 5.52 -3.65
N ARG A 268 -1.07 5.47 -2.48
CA ARG A 268 -1.74 5.24 -1.20
C ARG A 268 -2.67 6.39 -0.81
N PHE A 269 -2.20 7.62 -0.98
CA PHE A 269 -3.01 8.81 -0.72
C PHE A 269 -4.20 8.89 -1.68
N GLY A 270 -3.99 8.62 -2.98
CA GLY A 270 -5.04 8.63 -3.99
C GLY A 270 -6.14 7.60 -3.71
N ILE A 271 -5.77 6.36 -3.37
CA ILE A 271 -6.73 5.30 -3.01
C ILE A 271 -7.49 5.69 -1.72
N PHE A 272 -6.79 6.20 -0.73
CA PHE A 272 -7.42 6.62 0.53
C PHE A 272 -8.45 7.73 0.29
N GLU A 273 -8.09 8.77 -0.44
CA GLU A 273 -8.99 9.89 -0.74
C GLU A 273 -10.14 9.50 -1.67
N ALA A 274 -9.93 8.57 -2.62
CA ALA A 274 -11.00 8.03 -3.46
C ALA A 274 -12.08 7.35 -2.63
N GLY A 275 -11.69 6.59 -1.61
CA GLY A 275 -12.63 6.00 -0.66
C GLY A 275 -13.42 7.06 0.10
N LEU A 276 -12.76 8.08 0.66
CA LEU A 276 -13.45 9.17 1.35
C LEU A 276 -14.41 9.91 0.42
N ALA A 277 -14.01 10.19 -0.81
CA ALA A 277 -14.88 10.83 -1.82
C ALA A 277 -16.12 9.97 -2.11
N SER A 278 -15.95 8.65 -2.26
CA SER A 278 -17.08 7.74 -2.50
C SER A 278 -18.00 7.58 -1.29
N ALA A 279 -17.50 7.78 -0.07
CA ALA A 279 -18.34 7.75 1.13
C ALA A 279 -19.20 9.01 1.29
N ARG A 280 -18.69 10.17 0.83
CA ARG A 280 -19.37 11.46 0.92
C ARG A 280 -20.49 11.63 -0.10
N ASP A 281 -20.34 11.04 -1.27
CA ASP A 281 -21.32 11.18 -2.35
C ASP A 281 -22.27 9.97 -2.38
N PRO A 282 -23.57 10.18 -2.06
CA PRO A 282 -24.58 9.12 -2.05
C PRO A 282 -24.78 8.41 -3.38
N LYS A 283 -24.38 9.01 -4.52
CA LYS A 283 -24.53 8.40 -5.84
C LYS A 283 -23.84 7.03 -5.95
N TYR A 284 -22.68 6.87 -5.27
CA TYR A 284 -21.92 5.62 -5.31
C TYR A 284 -22.52 4.49 -4.47
N THR A 285 -23.44 4.82 -3.56
CA THR A 285 -24.17 3.85 -2.74
C THR A 285 -25.54 3.56 -3.31
N VAL A 286 -26.32 4.62 -3.57
CA VAL A 286 -27.73 4.52 -3.97
C VAL A 286 -27.88 4.13 -5.45
N GLY A 287 -26.97 4.60 -6.32
CA GLY A 287 -26.97 4.28 -7.76
C GLY A 287 -26.95 2.77 -8.04
N PRO A 288 -25.93 2.05 -7.58
CA PRO A 288 -25.81 0.59 -7.77
C PRO A 288 -26.96 -0.20 -7.15
N GLN A 289 -27.52 0.26 -6.01
CA GLN A 289 -28.69 -0.39 -5.40
C GLN A 289 -29.92 -0.26 -6.26
N ARG A 290 -30.20 0.93 -6.79
CA ARG A 290 -31.33 1.16 -7.70
C ARG A 290 -31.20 0.36 -9.00
N GLU A 291 -30.00 0.25 -9.51
CA GLU A 291 -29.75 -0.51 -10.73
C GLU A 291 -30.00 -2.00 -10.53
N ARG A 292 -29.54 -2.56 -9.42
CA ARG A 292 -29.84 -3.95 -9.01
C ARG A 292 -31.36 -4.18 -8.84
N LEU A 293 -32.08 -3.27 -8.21
CA LEU A 293 -33.54 -3.37 -8.06
C LEU A 293 -34.24 -3.33 -9.41
N ARG A 294 -33.83 -2.49 -10.36
CA ARG A 294 -34.41 -2.46 -11.72
C ARG A 294 -34.17 -3.77 -12.48
N GLN A 295 -32.96 -4.34 -12.36
CA GLN A 295 -32.63 -5.63 -12.97
C GLN A 295 -33.48 -6.76 -12.40
N HIS A 296 -33.74 -6.78 -11.08
CA HIS A 296 -34.63 -7.79 -10.46
C HIS A 296 -36.09 -7.57 -10.74
N SER A 297 -36.58 -6.33 -10.85
CA SER A 297 -37.96 -6.02 -11.19
C SER A 297 -38.28 -6.15 -12.69
N GLY A 298 -37.27 -6.09 -13.57
CA GLY A 298 -37.39 -6.37 -15.00
C GLY A 298 -37.29 -7.85 -15.39
N ALA A 299 -36.96 -8.72 -14.44
CA ALA A 299 -36.88 -10.17 -14.60
C ALA A 299 -38.10 -10.91 -14.05
N GLY A 300 -39.24 -10.22 -13.87
CA GLY A 300 -40.52 -10.84 -13.54
C GLY A 300 -41.14 -11.48 -14.80
N PRO A 301 -41.87 -12.61 -14.62
CA PRO A 301 -42.32 -13.49 -15.70
C PRO A 301 -43.21 -12.81 -16.71
#